data_8d1f9dc8a05159d5e9a1628ba86cb6c6
#
_entry.id   8d1f9dc8a05159d5e9a1628ba86cb6c6
#
_cell.length_a   1.000
_cell.length_b   1.000
_cell.length_c   1.000
_cell.angle_alpha   90.00
_cell.angle_beta   90.00
_cell.angle_gamma   90.00
#
_symmetry.space_group_name_H-M   'P 1'
#
loop_
_entity.id
_entity.type
_entity.pdbx_description
1 polymer ?
#
loop_
_entity_poly.entity_id
_entity_poly.type
_entity_poly.pdbx_seq_one_letter_code
_entity_poly.pdbx_strand_id
1 'polypeptide(L)'
;MKMTKNFKLQEFIPASVYEKYGDNSTWFIDDRLPTGAQIVRDELYTKLVKPRGEYVDLQMVINGKDRDESGFRVPSTETGQPLSQHRFGRAIDFQVLGKRNDGAWEHIPSLEIQRIISIPTVWEKLRGIWTTMEGGTLGWTHLDMRYRPDSEYSKGPAIVAIPAK
;
A
#
# COMPACT_ATOMS: atom_id res chain seq x y z
N MET A 1 -16.94 -7.30 -2.40
CA MET A 1 -16.96 -7.54 -0.93
C MET A 1 -16.17 -6.44 -0.20
N LYS A 2 -16.68 -5.99 0.96
CA LYS A 2 -15.95 -5.04 1.84
C LYS A 2 -14.96 -5.83 2.70
N MET A 3 -13.69 -5.42 2.71
CA MET A 3 -12.62 -6.09 3.46
C MET A 3 -12.33 -5.41 4.80
N THR A 4 -12.33 -4.06 4.81
CA THR A 4 -12.11 -3.25 5.99
C THR A 4 -13.01 -2.00 5.97
N LYS A 5 -12.82 -1.08 6.92
CA LYS A 5 -13.61 0.17 6.97
C LYS A 5 -13.54 0.96 5.65
N ASN A 6 -12.36 1.04 5.04
CA ASN A 6 -12.11 1.90 3.88
C ASN A 6 -11.82 1.16 2.59
N PHE A 7 -11.58 -0.17 2.63
CA PHE A 7 -11.16 -0.93 1.46
C PHE A 7 -12.14 -2.04 1.07
N LYS A 8 -12.29 -2.23 -0.24
CA LYS A 8 -13.01 -3.34 -0.88
C LYS A 8 -12.00 -4.30 -1.52
N LEU A 9 -12.40 -5.54 -1.76
CA LEU A 9 -11.57 -6.57 -2.38
C LEU A 9 -11.02 -6.13 -3.75
N GLN A 10 -11.84 -5.46 -4.56
CA GLN A 10 -11.47 -4.98 -5.90
C GLN A 10 -10.30 -3.98 -5.90
N GLU A 11 -9.98 -3.39 -4.76
CA GLU A 11 -8.83 -2.49 -4.64
C GLU A 11 -7.50 -3.25 -4.51
N PHE A 12 -7.55 -4.57 -4.28
CA PHE A 12 -6.37 -5.43 -4.10
C PHE A 12 -6.13 -6.40 -5.25
N ILE A 13 -7.10 -6.58 -6.13
CA ILE A 13 -7.05 -7.57 -7.22
C ILE A 13 -7.42 -6.93 -8.56
N PRO A 14 -6.88 -7.41 -9.70
CA PRO A 14 -7.26 -6.96 -11.01
C PRO A 14 -8.75 -7.18 -11.29
N ALA A 15 -9.36 -6.28 -12.06
CA ALA A 15 -10.77 -6.37 -12.43
C ALA A 15 -11.10 -7.70 -13.11
N SER A 16 -10.23 -8.17 -14.01
CA SER A 16 -10.38 -9.45 -14.72
C SER A 16 -10.40 -10.66 -13.78
N VAL A 17 -9.63 -10.60 -12.68
CA VAL A 17 -9.62 -11.66 -11.67
C VAL A 17 -10.94 -11.63 -10.86
N TYR A 18 -11.39 -10.43 -10.48
CA TYR A 18 -12.66 -10.31 -9.76
C TYR A 18 -13.87 -10.72 -10.62
N GLU A 19 -13.89 -10.33 -11.90
CA GLU A 19 -14.93 -10.74 -12.84
C GLU A 19 -15.03 -12.26 -12.96
N LYS A 20 -13.88 -12.95 -12.96
CA LYS A 20 -13.82 -14.41 -13.10
C LYS A 20 -14.20 -15.18 -11.82
N TYR A 21 -13.77 -14.70 -10.66
CA TYR A 21 -13.83 -15.45 -9.40
C TYR A 21 -14.73 -14.81 -8.33
N GLY A 22 -15.19 -13.58 -8.54
CA GLY A 22 -16.00 -12.84 -7.57
C GLY A 22 -15.31 -12.71 -6.22
N ASP A 23 -16.06 -12.89 -5.14
CA ASP A 23 -15.55 -12.82 -3.77
C ASP A 23 -14.57 -13.94 -3.41
N ASN A 24 -14.54 -15.05 -4.17
CA ASN A 24 -13.51 -16.10 -4.00
C ASN A 24 -12.10 -15.60 -4.38
N SER A 25 -11.98 -14.44 -5.00
CA SER A 25 -10.69 -13.81 -5.29
C SER A 25 -9.88 -13.46 -4.02
N THR A 26 -10.49 -13.54 -2.84
CA THR A 26 -9.77 -13.46 -1.56
C THR A 26 -8.66 -14.51 -1.44
N TRP A 27 -8.74 -15.64 -2.15
CA TRP A 27 -7.72 -16.68 -2.16
C TRP A 27 -6.39 -16.24 -2.78
N PHE A 28 -6.39 -15.15 -3.56
CA PHE A 28 -5.19 -14.66 -4.24
C PHE A 28 -4.39 -13.64 -3.41
N ILE A 29 -4.89 -13.23 -2.26
CA ILE A 29 -4.22 -12.26 -1.39
C ILE A 29 -4.01 -12.82 0.02
N ASP A 30 -2.93 -12.41 0.65
CA ASP A 30 -2.70 -12.67 2.07
C ASP A 30 -3.81 -11.98 2.89
N ASP A 31 -4.41 -12.68 3.83
CA ASP A 31 -5.55 -12.21 4.64
C ASP A 31 -5.22 -10.97 5.49
N ARG A 32 -3.93 -10.75 5.78
CA ARG A 32 -3.44 -9.56 6.50
C ARG A 32 -3.35 -8.32 5.62
N LEU A 33 -3.32 -8.48 4.28
CA LEU A 33 -3.09 -7.39 3.35
C LEU A 33 -4.10 -6.23 3.51
N PRO A 34 -5.43 -6.48 3.55
CA PRO A 34 -6.41 -5.41 3.74
C PRO A 34 -6.30 -4.73 5.10
N THR A 35 -6.01 -5.50 6.16
CA THR A 35 -5.80 -4.96 7.51
C THR A 35 -4.57 -4.08 7.55
N GLY A 36 -3.47 -4.53 6.94
CA GLY A 36 -2.24 -3.75 6.82
C GLY A 36 -2.44 -2.44 6.07
N ALA A 37 -3.17 -2.46 4.96
CA ALA A 37 -3.52 -1.25 4.21
C ALA A 37 -4.37 -0.28 5.05
N GLN A 38 -5.34 -0.81 5.84
CA GLN A 38 -6.15 0.00 6.73
C GLN A 38 -5.32 0.70 7.81
N ILE A 39 -4.37 0.00 8.44
CA ILE A 39 -3.49 0.60 9.45
C ILE A 39 -2.65 1.70 8.82
N VAL A 40 -2.05 1.47 7.64
CA VAL A 40 -1.29 2.51 6.91
C VAL A 40 -2.15 3.74 6.68
N ARG A 41 -3.35 3.56 6.12
CA ARG A 41 -4.28 4.68 5.86
C ARG A 41 -4.62 5.46 7.12
N ASP A 42 -4.90 4.79 8.24
CA ASP A 42 -5.30 5.43 9.48
C ASP A 42 -4.13 6.18 10.13
N GLU A 43 -2.91 5.68 10.03
CA GLU A 43 -1.71 6.40 10.49
C GLU A 43 -1.44 7.63 9.60
N LEU A 44 -1.56 7.51 8.28
CA LEU A 44 -1.42 8.64 7.36
C LEU A 44 -2.50 9.71 7.64
N TYR A 45 -3.76 9.29 7.85
CA TYR A 45 -4.83 10.21 8.23
C TYR A 45 -4.51 10.95 9.53
N THR A 46 -4.00 10.23 10.52
CA THR A 46 -3.61 10.81 11.80
C THR A 46 -2.47 11.82 11.69
N LYS A 47 -1.53 11.61 10.77
CA LYS A 47 -0.35 12.48 10.59
C LYS A 47 -0.57 13.64 9.63
N LEU A 48 -1.43 13.48 8.63
CA LEU A 48 -1.63 14.47 7.56
C LEU A 48 -2.88 15.32 7.76
N VAL A 49 -3.98 14.72 8.25
CA VAL A 49 -5.26 15.41 8.36
C VAL A 49 -5.42 16.08 9.75
N LYS A 50 -5.19 15.32 10.83
CA LYS A 50 -5.48 15.83 12.18
C LYS A 50 -4.60 17.01 12.64
N PRO A 51 -3.27 17.04 12.41
CA PRO A 51 -2.43 18.05 13.05
C PRO A 51 -2.23 19.34 12.24
N ARG A 52 -2.30 19.29 10.91
CA ARG A 52 -1.80 20.38 10.06
C ARG A 52 -2.86 21.31 9.50
N GLY A 53 -4.12 20.89 9.48
CA GLY A 53 -5.20 21.66 8.86
C GLY A 53 -5.04 21.89 7.34
N GLU A 54 -4.02 21.27 6.71
CA GLU A 54 -3.75 21.37 5.28
C GLU A 54 -4.76 20.52 4.49
N TYR A 55 -5.06 19.33 5.02
CA TYR A 55 -6.05 18.43 4.44
C TYR A 55 -7.21 18.19 5.40
N VAL A 56 -8.41 18.13 4.85
CA VAL A 56 -9.65 17.80 5.59
C VAL A 56 -10.07 16.35 5.43
N ASP A 57 -9.51 15.66 4.41
CA ASP A 57 -9.75 14.24 4.18
C ASP A 57 -8.56 13.61 3.41
N LEU A 58 -8.53 12.27 3.36
CA LEU A 58 -7.47 11.50 2.72
C LEU A 58 -8.05 10.27 2.03
N GLN A 59 -7.61 10.05 0.79
CA GLN A 59 -7.86 8.83 0.04
C GLN A 59 -6.54 8.11 -0.25
N MET A 60 -6.48 6.83 0.08
CA MET A 60 -5.40 5.91 -0.33
C MET A 60 -5.92 5.05 -1.46
N VAL A 61 -5.25 5.07 -2.61
CA VAL A 61 -5.64 4.37 -3.84
C VAL A 61 -4.60 3.30 -4.14
N ILE A 62 -5.01 2.03 -4.16
CA ILE A 62 -4.19 0.88 -4.54
C ILE A 62 -4.44 0.58 -6.02
N ASN A 63 -5.52 -0.13 -6.34
CA ASN A 63 -5.96 -0.27 -7.72
C ASN A 63 -6.86 0.91 -8.11
N GLY A 64 -6.65 1.47 -9.29
CA GLY A 64 -7.44 2.57 -9.83
C GLY A 64 -7.79 2.30 -11.30
N LYS A 65 -8.37 3.30 -11.97
CA LYS A 65 -8.86 3.19 -13.35
C LYS A 65 -7.77 2.72 -14.32
N ASP A 66 -6.52 3.17 -14.11
CA ASP A 66 -5.39 2.90 -15.00
C ASP A 66 -4.31 2.02 -14.36
N ARG A 67 -4.61 1.43 -13.19
CA ARG A 67 -3.69 0.60 -12.40
C ARG A 67 -4.49 -0.47 -11.66
N ASP A 68 -4.57 -1.64 -12.21
CA ASP A 68 -5.30 -2.76 -11.61
C ASP A 68 -4.41 -3.88 -11.05
N GLU A 69 -3.08 -3.74 -11.17
CA GLU A 69 -2.08 -4.69 -10.69
C GLU A 69 -1.23 -4.17 -9.51
N SER A 70 -1.71 -3.13 -8.81
CA SER A 70 -1.00 -2.53 -7.68
C SER A 70 -1.15 -3.32 -6.36
N GLY A 71 -2.11 -4.22 -6.30
CA GLY A 71 -2.26 -5.25 -5.27
C GLY A 71 -1.75 -6.60 -5.77
N PHE A 72 -2.65 -7.58 -5.95
CA PHE A 72 -2.31 -8.86 -6.57
C PHE A 72 -2.00 -8.69 -8.07
N ARG A 73 -0.98 -9.37 -8.53
CA ARG A 73 -0.55 -9.38 -9.92
C ARG A 73 -0.58 -10.80 -10.47
N VAL A 74 -1.32 -10.99 -11.56
CA VAL A 74 -1.44 -12.33 -12.16
C VAL A 74 -0.08 -12.85 -12.65
N PRO A 75 0.20 -14.17 -12.56
CA PRO A 75 1.49 -14.73 -12.96
C PRO A 75 1.84 -14.51 -14.43
N SER A 76 0.84 -14.37 -15.31
CA SER A 76 1.01 -14.17 -16.75
C SER A 76 1.39 -12.73 -17.13
N THR A 77 1.32 -11.76 -16.22
CA THR A 77 1.72 -10.39 -16.53
C THR A 77 3.23 -10.29 -16.75
N GLU A 78 3.64 -9.48 -17.73
CA GLU A 78 5.04 -9.16 -17.99
C GLU A 78 5.61 -8.14 -16.97
N THR A 79 4.73 -7.47 -16.22
CA THR A 79 5.11 -6.45 -15.25
C THR A 79 5.74 -7.07 -14.01
N GLY A 80 6.90 -6.53 -13.62
CA GLY A 80 7.61 -6.90 -12.40
C GLY A 80 8.44 -8.17 -12.48
N GLN A 81 9.18 -8.43 -11.40
CA GLN A 81 10.08 -9.60 -11.31
C GLN A 81 9.30 -10.89 -11.05
N PRO A 82 9.83 -12.06 -11.47
CA PRO A 82 9.19 -13.37 -11.24
C PRO A 82 8.85 -13.65 -9.78
N LEU A 83 9.69 -13.18 -8.83
CA LEU A 83 9.50 -13.35 -7.38
C LEU A 83 8.92 -12.10 -6.70
N SER A 84 8.26 -11.23 -7.47
CA SER A 84 7.55 -10.07 -6.91
C SER A 84 6.51 -10.49 -5.88
N GLN A 85 6.47 -9.83 -4.73
CA GLN A 85 5.48 -10.10 -3.68
C GLN A 85 4.04 -9.83 -4.12
N HIS A 86 3.83 -9.00 -5.14
CA HIS A 86 2.52 -8.82 -5.79
C HIS A 86 1.96 -10.13 -6.38
N ARG A 87 2.82 -11.00 -6.94
CA ARG A 87 2.39 -12.30 -7.49
C ARG A 87 1.94 -13.29 -6.42
N PHE A 88 2.28 -13.03 -5.17
CA PHE A 88 1.87 -13.81 -4.00
C PHE A 88 0.76 -13.13 -3.20
N GLY A 89 0.22 -12.01 -3.69
CA GLY A 89 -0.78 -11.23 -2.96
C GLY A 89 -0.28 -10.65 -1.65
N ARG A 90 1.02 -10.32 -1.56
CA ARG A 90 1.73 -9.88 -0.35
C ARG A 90 2.36 -8.51 -0.49
N ALA A 91 1.92 -7.72 -1.43
CA ALA A 91 2.41 -6.36 -1.65
C ALA A 91 1.30 -5.44 -2.12
N ILE A 92 1.48 -4.15 -1.88
CA ILE A 92 0.68 -3.08 -2.46
C ILE A 92 1.57 -1.96 -2.97
N ASP A 93 1.20 -1.42 -4.13
CA ASP A 93 1.62 -0.11 -4.61
C ASP A 93 0.45 0.85 -4.41
N PHE A 94 0.65 1.98 -3.77
CA PHE A 94 -0.43 2.91 -3.52
C PHE A 94 -0.03 4.36 -3.71
N GLN A 95 -1.02 5.18 -4.01
CA GLN A 95 -0.94 6.64 -4.02
C GLN A 95 -1.83 7.19 -2.92
N VAL A 96 -1.50 8.39 -2.46
CA VAL A 96 -2.29 9.11 -1.45
C VAL A 96 -2.71 10.46 -2.01
N LEU A 97 -4.00 10.72 -1.93
CA LEU A 97 -4.61 11.99 -2.29
C LEU A 97 -5.09 12.67 -1.01
N GLY A 98 -4.74 13.94 -0.83
CA GLY A 98 -5.24 14.80 0.23
C GLY A 98 -6.31 15.75 -0.30
N LYS A 99 -7.43 15.87 0.42
CA LYS A 99 -8.45 16.86 0.12
C LYS A 99 -8.18 18.15 0.88
N ARG A 100 -7.95 19.24 0.17
CA ARG A 100 -7.72 20.57 0.74
C ARG A 100 -9.00 21.21 1.26
N ASN A 101 -8.85 22.30 2.03
CA ASN A 101 -9.99 23.08 2.55
C ASN A 101 -10.87 23.69 1.44
N ASP A 102 -10.31 23.97 0.25
CA ASP A 102 -11.04 24.45 -0.92
C ASP A 102 -11.80 23.34 -1.68
N GLY A 103 -11.70 22.10 -1.22
CA GLY A 103 -12.33 20.92 -1.80
C GLY A 103 -11.52 20.24 -2.89
N ALA A 104 -10.39 20.81 -3.33
CA ALA A 104 -9.52 20.19 -4.33
C ALA A 104 -8.79 18.97 -3.77
N TRP A 105 -8.63 17.94 -4.61
CA TRP A 105 -7.81 16.77 -4.31
C TRP A 105 -6.45 16.94 -4.96
N GLU A 106 -5.39 16.72 -4.20
CA GLU A 106 -4.03 16.74 -4.72
C GLU A 106 -3.24 15.50 -4.31
N HIS A 107 -2.26 15.14 -5.13
CA HIS A 107 -1.39 14.01 -4.87
C HIS A 107 -0.35 14.37 -3.81
N ILE A 108 -0.28 13.59 -2.73
CA ILE A 108 0.75 13.74 -1.71
C ILE A 108 2.01 13.00 -2.18
N PRO A 109 3.18 13.66 -2.23
CA PRO A 109 4.41 13.05 -2.72
C PRO A 109 4.77 11.75 -1.99
N SER A 110 5.15 10.70 -2.74
CA SER A 110 5.50 9.39 -2.17
C SER A 110 6.64 9.47 -1.16
N LEU A 111 7.59 10.37 -1.33
CA LEU A 111 8.66 10.59 -0.35
C LEU A 111 8.15 11.10 1.00
N GLU A 112 7.09 11.91 1.01
CA GLU A 112 6.46 12.34 2.26
C GLU A 112 5.76 11.16 2.95
N ILE A 113 5.05 10.35 2.19
CA ILE A 113 4.41 9.13 2.68
C ILE A 113 5.44 8.17 3.28
N GLN A 114 6.55 7.93 2.57
CA GLN A 114 7.65 7.08 3.03
C GLN A 114 8.27 7.61 4.33
N ARG A 115 8.48 8.93 4.45
CA ARG A 115 8.96 9.55 5.69
C ARG A 115 8.01 9.32 6.87
N ILE A 116 6.69 9.46 6.65
CA ILE A 116 5.69 9.22 7.69
C ILE A 116 5.70 7.76 8.14
N ILE A 117 5.72 6.81 7.19
CA ILE A 117 5.78 5.37 7.47
C ILE A 117 7.04 5.02 8.27
N SER A 118 8.16 5.70 7.99
CA SER A 118 9.44 5.48 8.67
C SER A 118 9.53 6.10 10.07
N ILE A 119 8.54 6.87 10.53
CA ILE A 119 8.50 7.37 11.91
C ILE A 119 8.43 6.16 12.85
N PRO A 120 9.32 6.03 13.85
CA PRO A 120 9.38 4.84 14.70
C PRO A 120 8.04 4.44 15.34
N THR A 121 7.25 5.41 15.82
CA THR A 121 5.94 5.16 16.43
C THR A 121 4.86 4.75 15.40
N VAL A 122 5.03 5.08 14.13
CA VAL A 122 4.17 4.60 13.03
C VAL A 122 4.61 3.20 12.65
N TRP A 123 5.91 3.02 12.40
CA TRP A 123 6.46 1.72 12.01
C TRP A 123 6.16 0.63 13.03
N GLU A 124 6.22 0.93 14.31
CA GLU A 124 5.88 -0.01 15.38
C GLU A 124 4.49 -0.64 15.22
N LYS A 125 3.52 0.11 14.70
CA LYS A 125 2.17 -0.40 14.43
C LYS A 125 2.07 -1.21 13.14
N LEU A 126 3.00 -0.98 12.21
CA LEU A 126 2.99 -1.57 10.86
C LEU A 126 3.82 -2.86 10.79
N ARG A 127 4.90 -2.96 11.57
CA ARG A 127 5.91 -4.02 11.49
C ARG A 127 5.39 -5.45 11.72
N GLY A 128 4.21 -5.62 12.31
CA GLY A 128 3.56 -6.91 12.46
C GLY A 128 3.02 -7.49 11.14
N ILE A 129 2.91 -6.65 10.12
CA ILE A 129 2.40 -7.00 8.79
C ILE A 129 3.42 -6.65 7.72
N TRP A 130 3.82 -5.39 7.67
CA TRP A 130 4.75 -4.88 6.65
C TRP A 130 6.20 -5.04 7.10
N THR A 131 7.05 -5.48 6.20
CA THR A 131 8.46 -5.74 6.49
C THR A 131 9.40 -4.90 5.64
N THR A 132 8.96 -4.51 4.45
CA THR A 132 9.79 -3.85 3.44
C THR A 132 9.04 -2.70 2.80
N MET A 133 9.77 -1.64 2.48
CA MET A 133 9.33 -0.49 1.68
C MET A 133 10.35 -0.22 0.58
N GLU A 134 9.89 0.00 -0.66
CA GLU A 134 10.79 0.49 -1.71
C GLU A 134 11.05 1.98 -1.54
N GLY A 135 12.32 2.36 -1.50
CA GLY A 135 12.75 3.74 -1.42
C GLY A 135 12.91 4.38 -2.80
N GLY A 136 12.63 5.69 -2.90
CA GLY A 136 12.88 6.46 -4.11
C GLY A 136 11.85 6.32 -5.23
N THR A 137 10.74 5.66 -4.99
CA THR A 137 9.61 5.62 -5.95
C THR A 137 9.00 7.01 -6.11
N LEU A 138 8.87 7.48 -7.39
CA LEU A 138 8.37 8.83 -7.71
C LEU A 138 6.90 8.80 -8.08
N GLY A 139 5.98 8.41 -7.42
CA GLY A 139 4.57 8.46 -7.80
C GLY A 139 3.70 7.40 -7.14
N TRP A 140 4.34 6.48 -6.42
CA TRP A 140 3.66 5.50 -5.59
C TRP A 140 4.54 5.10 -4.42
N THR A 141 3.95 4.52 -3.39
CA THR A 141 4.66 3.89 -2.29
C THR A 141 4.42 2.39 -2.34
N HIS A 142 5.50 1.62 -2.31
CA HIS A 142 5.45 0.15 -2.26
C HIS A 142 5.65 -0.33 -0.83
N LEU A 143 4.80 -1.26 -0.40
CA LEU A 143 4.97 -2.03 0.84
C LEU A 143 4.78 -3.51 0.56
N ASP A 144 5.60 -4.36 1.17
CA ASP A 144 5.46 -5.82 1.08
C ASP A 144 5.73 -6.55 2.40
N MET A 145 5.36 -7.83 2.42
CA MET A 145 5.43 -8.75 3.56
C MET A 145 6.49 -9.83 3.37
N ARG A 146 7.59 -9.55 2.61
CA ARG A 146 8.65 -10.55 2.45
C ARG A 146 9.28 -10.89 3.79
N TYR A 147 9.74 -12.13 3.92
CA TYR A 147 10.40 -12.58 5.15
C TYR A 147 11.65 -11.72 5.46
N ARG A 148 11.77 -11.34 6.72
CA ARG A 148 12.98 -10.75 7.33
C ARG A 148 13.25 -11.43 8.67
N PRO A 149 14.52 -11.59 9.07
CA PRO A 149 14.85 -12.01 10.43
C PRO A 149 14.33 -11.03 11.48
N ASP A 150 13.83 -11.53 12.60
CA ASP A 150 13.24 -10.71 13.67
C ASP A 150 14.18 -9.62 14.21
N SER A 151 15.50 -9.90 14.22
CA SER A 151 16.51 -8.94 14.65
C SER A 151 16.57 -7.65 13.81
N GLU A 152 15.96 -7.64 12.63
CA GLU A 152 15.95 -6.48 11.73
C GLU A 152 14.64 -5.66 11.82
N TYR A 153 13.56 -6.22 12.36
CA TYR A 153 12.27 -5.53 12.44
C TYR A 153 12.28 -4.27 13.30
N SER A 154 13.13 -4.21 14.33
CA SER A 154 13.23 -3.08 15.23
C SER A 154 13.89 -1.84 14.61
N LYS A 155 14.54 -1.98 13.45
CA LYS A 155 15.31 -0.91 12.80
C LYS A 155 14.50 -0.06 11.80
N GLY A 156 13.20 -0.27 11.68
CA GLY A 156 12.34 0.33 10.66
C GLY A 156 12.11 -0.58 9.45
N PRO A 157 11.39 -0.11 8.41
CA PRO A 157 11.21 -0.88 7.18
C PRO A 157 12.56 -1.13 6.51
N ALA A 158 12.78 -2.32 5.94
CA ALA A 158 13.88 -2.49 5.00
C ALA A 158 13.58 -1.62 3.78
N ILE A 159 14.43 -0.63 3.56
CA ILE A 159 14.33 0.19 2.35
C ILE A 159 15.09 -0.55 1.26
N VAL A 160 14.36 -1.05 0.28
CA VAL A 160 14.94 -1.66 -0.91
C VAL A 160 15.10 -0.57 -1.96
N ALA A 161 16.34 -0.31 -2.36
CA ALA A 161 16.60 0.59 -3.47
C ALA A 161 16.09 -0.04 -4.77
N ILE A 162 15.35 0.72 -5.56
CA ILE A 162 15.01 0.30 -6.92
C ILE A 162 16.31 0.30 -7.73
N PRO A 163 16.70 -0.83 -8.38
CA PRO A 163 17.83 -0.81 -9.27
C PRO A 163 17.60 0.24 -10.37
N ALA A 164 18.57 1.09 -10.60
CA ALA A 164 18.56 1.97 -11.76
C ALA A 164 18.40 1.11 -13.02
N LYS A 165 17.41 1.45 -13.85
CA LYS A 165 17.22 0.80 -15.16
C LYS A 165 18.28 1.28 -16.12
#